data_83d7606f94b9780abb7b05d22408c127
#
_entry.id   83d7606f94b9780abb7b05d22408c127
#
_cell.length_a   1.000
_cell.length_b   1.000
_cell.length_c   1.000
_cell.angle_alpha   90.00
_cell.angle_beta   90.00
_cell.angle_gamma   90.00
#
_symmetry.space_group_name_H-M   'P 1'
#
loop_
_entity.id
_entity.type
_entity.pdbx_description
1 polymer ?
#
loop_
_entity_poly.entity_id
_entity_poly.type
_entity_poly.pdbx_seq_one_letter_code
_entity_poly.pdbx_strand_id
1 'polypeptide(L)'
;MSWSETTNEWIRIHDIIQFVNTFYDMSYAENSRETFRKQALHRFRTAALIEDNGKATNSPNYRYRLTEETVEMLRTMGTPAWKTSVKRFLYYHEKLIDLYASKKKMTIMPVNINGESFKFSTGKHNELQKAIIEEFAPRSVSYTHLTLPTILR
;
A
#
# COMPACT_ATOMS: atom_id res chain seq x y z
N MET A 1 -6.19 -21.73 -20.73
CA MET A 1 -7.30 -21.11 -19.96
C MET A 1 -7.87 -19.99 -20.80
N SER A 2 -9.17 -19.97 -20.95
CA SER A 2 -9.88 -18.89 -21.66
C SER A 2 -10.38 -17.85 -20.65
N TRP A 3 -10.32 -16.58 -21.00
CA TRP A 3 -10.87 -15.52 -20.15
C TRP A 3 -12.40 -15.64 -19.97
N SER A 4 -13.08 -16.33 -20.88
CA SER A 4 -14.52 -16.62 -20.77
C SER A 4 -14.88 -17.53 -19.59
N GLU A 5 -13.90 -18.27 -19.05
CA GLU A 5 -14.07 -19.21 -17.93
C GLU A 5 -13.73 -18.57 -16.57
N THR A 6 -13.53 -17.25 -16.54
CA THR A 6 -13.23 -16.52 -15.29
C THR A 6 -14.35 -16.72 -14.27
N THR A 7 -13.98 -17.12 -13.05
CA THR A 7 -14.88 -17.31 -11.90
C THR A 7 -14.54 -16.32 -10.77
N ASN A 8 -15.41 -16.21 -9.78
CA ASN A 8 -15.21 -15.38 -8.60
C ASN A 8 -15.11 -16.21 -7.31
N GLU A 9 -14.47 -17.36 -7.37
CA GLU A 9 -14.29 -18.21 -6.21
C GLU A 9 -13.43 -17.56 -5.13
N TRP A 10 -13.72 -17.91 -3.87
CA TRP A 10 -12.96 -17.43 -2.72
C TRP A 10 -11.62 -18.13 -2.60
N ILE A 11 -10.53 -17.37 -2.66
CA ILE A 11 -9.15 -17.87 -2.57
C ILE A 11 -8.38 -17.25 -1.40
N ARG A 12 -7.39 -17.95 -0.87
CA ARG A 12 -6.47 -17.47 0.16
C ARG A 12 -5.24 -16.83 -0.46
N ILE A 13 -4.55 -15.98 0.30
CA ILE A 13 -3.23 -15.45 -0.11
C ILE A 13 -2.24 -16.60 -0.35
N HIS A 14 -2.28 -17.65 0.46
CA HIS A 14 -1.46 -18.83 0.28
C HIS A 14 -1.66 -19.46 -1.11
N ASP A 15 -2.90 -19.63 -1.53
CA ASP A 15 -3.24 -20.21 -2.84
C ASP A 15 -2.74 -19.31 -3.98
N ILE A 16 -2.80 -17.98 -3.82
CA ILE A 16 -2.25 -17.01 -4.77
C ILE A 16 -0.73 -17.13 -4.87
N ILE A 17 -0.02 -17.23 -3.75
CA ILE A 17 1.44 -17.38 -3.73
C ILE A 17 1.86 -18.69 -4.38
N GLN A 18 1.18 -19.78 -4.08
CA GLN A 18 1.44 -21.08 -4.72
C GLN A 18 1.22 -21.01 -6.23
N PHE A 19 0.13 -20.39 -6.66
CA PHE A 19 -0.15 -20.21 -8.10
C PHE A 19 0.96 -19.41 -8.79
N VAL A 20 1.38 -18.29 -8.21
CA VAL A 20 2.44 -17.44 -8.76
C VAL A 20 3.77 -18.20 -8.82
N ASN A 21 4.12 -18.94 -7.77
CA ASN A 21 5.33 -19.75 -7.76
C ASN A 21 5.30 -20.86 -8.81
N THR A 22 4.14 -21.47 -9.03
CA THR A 22 4.02 -22.61 -9.98
C THR A 22 4.03 -22.17 -11.44
N PHE A 23 3.35 -21.05 -11.76
CA PHE A 23 3.08 -20.67 -13.16
C PHE A 23 3.95 -19.52 -13.67
N TYR A 24 4.64 -18.79 -12.80
CA TYR A 24 5.44 -17.62 -13.19
C TYR A 24 6.93 -17.74 -12.83
N ASP A 25 7.40 -18.95 -12.54
CA ASP A 25 8.80 -19.23 -12.19
C ASP A 25 9.34 -18.34 -11.05
N MET A 26 8.47 -18.08 -10.06
CA MET A 26 8.81 -17.28 -8.88
C MET A 26 9.03 -18.20 -7.68
N SER A 27 9.78 -17.69 -6.69
CA SER A 27 10.07 -18.41 -5.44
C SER A 27 9.74 -17.54 -4.23
N TYR A 28 8.47 -17.17 -4.08
CA TYR A 28 8.03 -16.42 -2.90
C TYR A 28 7.86 -17.35 -1.70
N ALA A 29 8.51 -17.01 -0.61
CA ALA A 29 8.32 -17.70 0.67
C ALA A 29 6.97 -17.35 1.31
N GLU A 30 6.48 -18.19 2.22
CA GLU A 30 5.19 -18.01 2.90
C GLU A 30 5.12 -16.71 3.72
N ASN A 31 6.25 -16.21 4.24
CA ASN A 31 6.32 -14.93 4.94
C ASN A 31 6.09 -13.70 4.02
N SER A 32 6.09 -13.88 2.69
CA SER A 32 5.74 -12.84 1.72
C SER A 32 4.24 -12.47 1.73
N ARG A 33 3.39 -13.21 2.46
CA ARG A 33 1.93 -12.98 2.53
C ARG A 33 1.56 -11.55 2.87
N GLU A 34 2.26 -10.96 3.82
CA GLU A 34 1.99 -9.58 4.25
C GLU A 34 2.36 -8.57 3.17
N THR A 35 3.42 -8.82 2.42
CA THR A 35 3.82 -8.00 1.27
C THR A 35 2.77 -8.07 0.16
N PHE A 36 2.30 -9.28 -0.21
CA PHE A 36 1.21 -9.45 -1.18
C PHE A 36 -0.05 -8.72 -0.74
N ARG A 37 -0.43 -8.88 0.54
CA ARG A 37 -1.61 -8.22 1.10
C ARG A 37 -1.54 -6.70 0.99
N LYS A 38 -0.41 -6.11 1.42
CA LYS A 38 -0.27 -4.64 1.49
C LYS A 38 0.00 -4.00 0.13
N GLN A 39 0.80 -4.64 -0.71
CA GLN A 39 1.27 -4.01 -1.95
C GLN A 39 0.38 -4.32 -3.15
N ALA A 40 -0.11 -5.54 -3.29
CA ALA A 40 -0.91 -5.95 -4.43
C ALA A 40 -2.41 -5.96 -4.10
N LEU A 41 -2.84 -6.83 -3.18
CA LEU A 41 -4.26 -7.07 -2.92
C LEU A 41 -4.98 -5.84 -2.37
N HIS A 42 -4.31 -5.05 -1.51
CA HIS A 42 -4.89 -3.80 -1.05
C HIS A 42 -5.17 -2.82 -2.19
N ARG A 43 -4.30 -2.75 -3.20
CA ARG A 43 -4.52 -1.89 -4.37
C ARG A 43 -5.67 -2.40 -5.23
N PHE A 44 -5.72 -3.70 -5.48
CA PHE A 44 -6.82 -4.30 -6.25
C PHE A 44 -8.17 -4.15 -5.54
N ARG A 45 -8.20 -4.28 -4.21
CA ARG A 45 -9.41 -4.02 -3.43
C ARG A 45 -9.83 -2.55 -3.48
N THR A 46 -8.88 -1.61 -3.39
CA THR A 46 -9.17 -0.18 -3.51
C THR A 46 -9.66 0.17 -4.92
N ALA A 47 -9.22 -0.57 -5.94
CA ALA A 47 -9.68 -0.44 -7.32
C ALA A 47 -11.05 -1.13 -7.57
N ALA A 48 -11.66 -1.71 -6.55
CA ALA A 48 -12.87 -2.52 -6.65
C ALA A 48 -12.76 -3.74 -7.60
N LEU A 49 -11.53 -4.16 -7.93
CA LEU A 49 -11.29 -5.35 -8.74
C LEU A 49 -11.52 -6.63 -7.94
N ILE A 50 -11.22 -6.59 -6.66
CA ILE A 50 -11.41 -7.71 -5.73
C ILE A 50 -12.13 -7.24 -4.47
N GLU A 51 -12.79 -8.15 -3.82
CA GLU A 51 -13.37 -7.97 -2.50
C GLU A 51 -12.85 -9.03 -1.52
N ASP A 52 -12.99 -8.76 -0.24
CA ASP A 52 -12.70 -9.72 0.83
C ASP A 52 -13.98 -10.17 1.53
N ASN A 53 -13.87 -11.22 2.31
CA ASN A 53 -15.01 -11.81 3.03
C ASN A 53 -15.33 -11.12 4.36
N GLY A 54 -14.80 -9.93 4.64
CA GLY A 54 -15.08 -9.12 5.82
C GLY A 54 -14.54 -9.68 7.15
N LYS A 55 -13.80 -10.81 7.13
CA LYS A 55 -13.20 -11.36 8.35
C LYS A 55 -11.96 -10.58 8.75
N ALA A 56 -11.47 -10.77 9.97
CA ALA A 56 -10.22 -10.17 10.42
C ALA A 56 -9.05 -10.62 9.54
N THR A 57 -8.14 -9.70 9.20
CA THR A 57 -7.04 -9.95 8.25
C THR A 57 -6.03 -11.00 8.72
N ASN A 58 -5.97 -11.26 10.03
CA ASN A 58 -5.16 -12.32 10.64
C ASN A 58 -5.93 -13.66 10.76
N SER A 59 -7.19 -13.71 10.35
CA SER A 59 -7.98 -14.94 10.38
C SER A 59 -7.47 -15.94 9.34
N PRO A 60 -7.33 -17.24 9.70
CA PRO A 60 -7.01 -18.30 8.72
C PRO A 60 -8.09 -18.46 7.64
N ASN A 61 -9.29 -17.94 7.92
CA ASN A 61 -10.43 -17.95 7.01
C ASN A 61 -10.59 -16.65 6.20
N TYR A 62 -9.61 -15.77 6.22
CA TYR A 62 -9.63 -14.58 5.37
C TYR A 62 -9.44 -14.96 3.90
N ARG A 63 -10.33 -14.48 3.04
CA ARG A 63 -10.40 -14.86 1.63
C ARG A 63 -10.59 -13.62 0.77
N TYR A 64 -10.17 -13.73 -0.48
CA TYR A 64 -10.40 -12.75 -1.54
C TYR A 64 -11.13 -13.41 -2.69
N ARG A 65 -11.87 -12.63 -3.46
CA ARG A 65 -12.41 -13.02 -4.77
C ARG A 65 -12.48 -11.83 -5.71
N LEU A 66 -12.64 -12.07 -6.99
CA LEU A 66 -13.00 -11.02 -7.95
C LEU A 66 -14.41 -10.51 -7.66
N THR A 67 -14.65 -9.21 -7.87
CA THR A 67 -16.00 -8.68 -7.89
C THR A 67 -16.75 -9.18 -9.14
N GLU A 68 -18.08 -9.27 -9.10
CA GLU A 68 -18.85 -9.71 -10.25
C GLU A 68 -18.62 -8.84 -11.47
N GLU A 69 -18.53 -7.53 -11.29
CA GLU A 69 -18.25 -6.56 -12.34
C GLU A 69 -16.85 -6.79 -12.98
N THR A 70 -15.86 -7.15 -12.17
CA THR A 70 -14.53 -7.52 -12.68
C THR A 70 -14.58 -8.82 -13.48
N VAL A 71 -15.34 -9.82 -13.03
CA VAL A 71 -15.51 -11.08 -13.78
C VAL A 71 -16.18 -10.81 -15.12
N GLU A 72 -17.27 -10.03 -15.15
CA GLU A 72 -17.93 -9.65 -16.41
C GLU A 72 -16.97 -8.92 -17.35
N MET A 73 -16.18 -7.97 -16.83
CA MET A 73 -15.19 -7.25 -17.61
C MET A 73 -14.13 -8.19 -18.15
N LEU A 74 -13.54 -9.08 -17.33
CA LEU A 74 -12.49 -10.01 -17.74
C LEU A 74 -12.97 -11.02 -18.79
N ARG A 75 -14.23 -11.47 -18.72
CA ARG A 75 -14.79 -12.38 -19.73
C ARG A 75 -14.84 -11.77 -21.13
N THR A 76 -14.84 -10.45 -21.25
CA THR A 76 -14.76 -9.75 -22.54
C THR A 76 -13.33 -9.58 -23.04
N MET A 77 -12.31 -9.98 -22.28
CA MET A 77 -10.91 -9.80 -22.65
C MET A 77 -10.57 -10.57 -23.92
N GLY A 78 -9.88 -9.91 -24.85
CA GLY A 78 -9.60 -10.47 -26.18
C GLY A 78 -10.74 -10.32 -27.20
N THR A 79 -11.88 -9.73 -26.83
CA THR A 79 -12.99 -9.43 -27.74
C THR A 79 -13.08 -7.94 -28.05
N PRO A 80 -13.78 -7.53 -29.13
CA PRO A 80 -14.04 -6.11 -29.42
C PRO A 80 -14.76 -5.36 -28.29
N ALA A 81 -15.54 -6.07 -27.45
CA ALA A 81 -16.28 -5.52 -26.33
C ALA A 81 -15.40 -5.11 -25.15
N TRP A 82 -14.14 -5.56 -25.08
CA TRP A 82 -13.20 -5.29 -23.99
C TRP A 82 -13.07 -3.80 -23.66
N LYS A 83 -12.80 -2.97 -24.67
CA LYS A 83 -12.63 -1.51 -24.47
C LYS A 83 -13.87 -0.85 -23.86
N THR A 84 -15.06 -1.28 -24.27
CA THR A 84 -16.34 -0.75 -23.77
C THR A 84 -16.57 -1.21 -22.33
N SER A 85 -16.30 -2.48 -22.02
CA SER A 85 -16.42 -3.03 -20.67
C SER A 85 -15.48 -2.34 -19.69
N VAL A 86 -14.22 -2.10 -20.08
CA VAL A 86 -13.25 -1.35 -19.26
C VAL A 86 -13.71 0.09 -19.02
N LYS A 87 -14.19 0.80 -20.05
CA LYS A 87 -14.71 2.17 -19.88
C LYS A 87 -15.90 2.21 -18.93
N ARG A 88 -16.83 1.25 -19.05
CA ARG A 88 -17.98 1.12 -18.15
C ARG A 88 -17.53 0.88 -16.71
N PHE A 89 -16.61 -0.06 -16.50
CA PHE A 89 -16.04 -0.36 -15.19
C PHE A 89 -15.39 0.89 -14.56
N LEU A 90 -14.53 1.59 -15.31
CA LEU A 90 -13.86 2.80 -14.86
C LEU A 90 -14.87 3.92 -14.53
N TYR A 91 -15.91 4.09 -15.31
CA TYR A 91 -16.94 5.10 -15.05
C TYR A 91 -17.63 4.90 -13.70
N TYR A 92 -17.93 3.65 -13.33
CA TYR A 92 -18.53 3.35 -12.03
C TYR A 92 -17.52 3.36 -10.87
N HIS A 93 -16.23 3.16 -11.16
CA HIS A 93 -15.17 3.08 -10.17
C HIS A 93 -14.10 4.17 -10.31
N GLU A 94 -14.47 5.34 -10.83
CA GLU A 94 -13.58 6.49 -11.06
C GLU A 94 -12.76 6.93 -9.84
N LYS A 95 -13.18 6.50 -8.67
CA LYS A 95 -12.68 6.95 -7.37
C LYS A 95 -11.25 6.53 -7.02
N LEU A 96 -10.63 5.62 -7.76
CA LEU A 96 -9.29 5.15 -7.40
C LEU A 96 -8.23 6.23 -7.68
N ILE A 97 -8.31 6.86 -8.84
CA ILE A 97 -7.39 7.95 -9.22
C ILE A 97 -7.57 9.11 -8.26
N ASP A 98 -8.82 9.46 -7.92
CA ASP A 98 -9.15 10.53 -6.99
C ASP A 98 -8.74 10.22 -5.56
N LEU A 99 -8.90 8.97 -5.11
CA LEU A 99 -8.42 8.51 -3.81
C LEU A 99 -6.90 8.53 -3.70
N TYR A 100 -6.18 8.20 -4.76
CA TYR A 100 -4.72 8.33 -4.77
C TYR A 100 -4.27 9.77 -4.93
N ALA A 101 -4.99 10.58 -5.70
CA ALA A 101 -4.74 12.02 -5.82
C ALA A 101 -5.00 12.76 -4.50
N SER A 102 -6.06 12.42 -3.78
CA SER A 102 -6.36 12.98 -2.46
C SER A 102 -5.37 12.55 -1.38
N LYS A 103 -4.90 11.29 -1.42
CA LYS A 103 -3.82 10.81 -0.53
C LYS A 103 -2.47 11.45 -0.84
N LYS A 104 -2.23 11.88 -2.08
CA LYS A 104 -1.01 12.59 -2.48
C LYS A 104 -0.97 14.03 -1.97
N LYS A 105 -2.11 14.61 -1.57
CA LYS A 105 -2.20 15.84 -0.76
C LYS A 105 -1.94 15.53 0.72
N MET A 106 -0.85 14.81 1.01
CA MET A 106 -0.41 14.67 2.41
C MET A 106 -0.08 16.06 2.94
N THR A 107 -0.72 16.43 4.03
CA THR A 107 -0.39 17.64 4.76
C THR A 107 1.09 17.56 5.14
N ILE A 108 1.88 18.49 4.64
CA ILE A 108 3.32 18.53 4.86
C ILE A 108 3.56 19.40 6.07
N MET A 109 4.32 18.86 7.02
CA MET A 109 4.72 19.57 8.23
C MET A 109 6.15 20.13 8.04
N PRO A 110 6.37 21.44 8.14
CA PRO A 110 7.72 21.99 8.11
C PRO A 110 8.48 21.60 9.37
N VAL A 111 9.73 21.22 9.22
CA VAL A 111 10.68 20.92 10.30
C VAL A 111 11.94 21.74 10.07
N ASN A 112 12.40 22.47 11.08
CA ASN A 112 13.61 23.25 10.98
C ASN A 112 14.81 22.44 11.50
N ILE A 113 15.84 22.29 10.67
CA ILE A 113 17.10 21.63 11.05
C ILE A 113 18.23 22.61 10.77
N ASN A 114 18.86 23.14 11.82
CA ASN A 114 19.97 24.10 11.73
C ASN A 114 19.68 25.33 10.86
N GLY A 115 18.42 25.82 10.88
CA GLY A 115 18.02 26.99 10.09
C GLY A 115 17.49 26.68 8.71
N GLU A 116 17.58 25.42 8.25
CA GLU A 116 17.00 24.98 6.99
C GLU A 116 15.64 24.31 7.19
N SER A 117 14.67 24.59 6.30
CA SER A 117 13.31 24.06 6.38
C SER A 117 13.19 22.77 5.56
N PHE A 118 12.92 21.66 6.23
CA PHE A 118 12.62 20.37 5.64
C PHE A 118 11.11 20.08 5.70
N LYS A 119 10.64 19.17 4.85
CA LYS A 119 9.22 18.82 4.74
C LYS A 119 9.01 17.37 5.16
N PHE A 120 8.30 17.17 6.29
CA PHE A 120 7.90 15.86 6.77
C PHE A 120 6.42 15.61 6.49
N SER A 121 6.02 14.36 6.30
CA SER A 121 4.59 14.01 6.28
C SER A 121 4.01 14.10 7.70
N THR A 122 2.73 14.50 7.81
CA THR A 122 2.05 14.54 9.12
C THR A 122 1.81 13.12 9.64
N GLY A 123 1.96 12.95 10.95
CA GLY A 123 1.72 11.70 11.67
C GLY A 123 2.42 11.71 13.03
N LYS A 124 1.88 11.00 14.00
CA LYS A 124 2.42 10.97 15.39
C LYS A 124 3.91 10.66 15.46
N HIS A 125 4.40 9.77 14.58
CA HIS A 125 5.83 9.46 14.50
C HIS A 125 6.67 10.67 14.04
N ASN A 126 6.23 11.36 13.01
CA ASN A 126 6.93 12.52 12.46
C ASN A 126 6.78 13.77 13.36
N GLU A 127 5.68 13.90 14.08
CA GLU A 127 5.50 14.91 15.13
C GLU A 127 6.51 14.70 16.27
N LEU A 128 6.70 13.45 16.69
CA LEU A 128 7.73 13.11 17.68
C LEU A 128 9.14 13.39 17.14
N GLN A 129 9.43 13.02 15.89
CA GLN A 129 10.71 13.34 15.26
C GLN A 129 10.95 14.85 15.20
N LYS A 130 9.93 15.63 14.83
CA LYS A 130 10.01 17.08 14.84
C LYS A 130 10.36 17.63 16.23
N ALA A 131 9.67 17.20 17.28
CA ALA A 131 9.93 17.61 18.65
C ALA A 131 11.37 17.23 19.09
N ILE A 132 11.85 16.06 18.73
CA ILE A 132 13.23 15.64 19.00
C ILE A 132 14.22 16.57 18.30
N ILE A 133 14.00 16.89 17.04
CA ILE A 133 14.93 17.69 16.22
C ILE A 133 14.92 19.16 16.68
N GLU A 134 13.74 19.75 16.85
CA GLU A 134 13.61 21.19 17.13
C GLU A 134 13.77 21.56 18.61
N GLU A 135 13.40 20.66 19.53
CA GLU A 135 13.39 20.97 20.95
C GLU A 135 14.46 20.25 21.74
N PHE A 136 14.64 18.94 21.52
CA PHE A 136 15.55 18.12 22.32
C PHE A 136 17.00 18.19 21.82
N ALA A 137 17.25 18.04 20.52
CA ALA A 137 18.59 18.01 19.97
C ALA A 137 19.39 19.30 20.24
N PRO A 138 18.85 20.52 20.08
CA PRO A 138 19.58 21.75 20.40
C PRO A 138 19.99 21.82 21.87
N ARG A 139 19.14 21.36 22.79
CA ARG A 139 19.45 21.33 24.23
C ARG A 139 20.52 20.31 24.56
N SER A 140 20.47 19.12 23.91
CA SER A 140 21.45 18.04 24.14
C SER A 140 22.84 18.41 23.64
N VAL A 141 22.93 19.06 22.48
CA VAL A 141 24.23 19.54 21.93
C VAL A 141 24.84 20.62 22.83
N SER A 142 24.03 21.50 23.42
CA SER A 142 24.51 22.49 24.37
C SER A 142 25.14 21.85 25.63
N TYR A 143 24.55 20.75 26.11
CA TYR A 143 25.11 20.01 27.25
C TYR A 143 26.41 19.26 26.92
N THR A 144 26.53 18.67 25.75
CA THR A 144 27.76 17.96 25.34
C THR A 144 28.92 18.89 25.07
N HIS A 145 28.71 20.12 24.64
CA HIS A 145 29.74 21.14 24.51
C HIS A 145 30.27 21.66 25.86
N LEU A 146 29.43 21.64 26.91
CA LEU A 146 29.82 22.07 28.26
C LEU A 146 30.53 20.96 29.06
N THR A 147 30.47 19.70 28.64
CA THR A 147 30.99 18.55 29.40
C THR A 147 32.16 17.84 28.76
N LEU A 148 32.67 18.29 27.62
CA LEU A 148 33.97 17.82 27.11
C LEU A 148 35.11 18.63 27.76
N PRO A 149 35.75 18.12 28.80
CA PRO A 149 37.00 18.72 29.25
C PRO A 149 38.02 18.53 28.10
N THR A 150 38.66 19.60 27.77
CA THR A 150 39.82 19.63 26.88
C THR A 150 40.89 18.64 27.37
N ILE A 151 40.84 17.41 26.88
CA ILE A 151 41.99 16.52 26.97
C ILE A 151 42.73 16.62 25.64
N LEU A 152 43.48 17.68 25.52
CA LEU A 152 44.60 17.78 24.59
C LEU A 152 45.80 18.29 25.38
N ARG A 153 46.58 17.33 25.88
CA ARG A 153 48.03 17.41 25.98
C ARG A 153 48.60 16.00 26.05
#